data_2ad8aed1732974cc9ab2078807932e7e
#
_entry.id   2ad8aed1732974cc9ab2078807932e7e
#
_cell.length_a   1.000
_cell.length_b   1.000
_cell.length_c   1.000
_cell.angle_alpha   90.00
_cell.angle_beta   90.00
_cell.angle_gamma   90.00
#
_symmetry.space_group_name_H-M   'P 1'
#
loop_
_entity.id
_entity.type
_entity.pdbx_description
1 polymer ?
#
loop_
_entity_poly.entity_id
_entity_poly.type
_entity_poly.pdbx_seq_one_letter_code
_entity_poly.pdbx_strand_id
1 'polypeptide(L)'
;RYSDNESQLASVMAHEISHVTQRHLARAMEDQQRSAPLTWVGALGSILLAMASPQAGMAALTGTLAGTRQGMISFTQQNEQEADRIGIQVLQRSGFDPQAMPTFLEKLLDQARYSSRPPEILLTHPLPESRLADARNRANQMRPMVVQSSEDFYLAKARTLGMYNSGRNQLTSDLLDEWAKGNVRQQRAAQYGRALQAMEANKYDEARKTLQPLLAADPNNPWYLDLATDIDLGQKKSHRCD
;
A
#
# COMPACT_ATOMS: atom_id res chain seq x y z
N ARG A 1 4.40 1.85 4.33
CA ARG A 1 4.35 3.16 4.98
C ARG A 1 3.13 3.30 5.91
N TYR A 2 1.92 2.99 5.44
CA TYR A 2 0.66 3.19 6.16
C TYR A 2 0.35 2.08 7.19
N SER A 3 0.93 0.90 7.06
CA SER A 3 0.69 -0.23 7.97
C SER A 3 1.32 0.01 9.35
N ASP A 4 0.55 -0.14 10.43
CA ASP A 4 1.04 0.01 11.80
C ASP A 4 1.65 -1.28 12.34
N ASN A 5 1.19 -2.43 11.86
CA ASN A 5 1.66 -3.75 12.22
C ASN A 5 1.76 -4.67 11.00
N GLU A 6 2.39 -5.82 11.19
CA GLU A 6 2.62 -6.79 10.14
C GLU A 6 1.33 -7.40 9.58
N SER A 7 0.29 -7.58 10.40
CA SER A 7 -1.01 -8.07 9.92
C SER A 7 -1.68 -7.08 8.96
N GLN A 8 -1.51 -5.76 9.15
CA GLN A 8 -1.98 -4.77 8.19
C GLN A 8 -1.19 -4.83 6.88
N LEU A 9 0.13 -5.04 6.93
CA LEU A 9 0.92 -5.25 5.72
C LEU A 9 0.50 -6.53 5.00
N ALA A 10 0.33 -7.62 5.75
CA ALA A 10 -0.15 -8.90 5.23
C ALA A 10 -1.55 -8.77 4.60
N SER A 11 -2.42 -7.93 5.15
CA SER A 11 -3.76 -7.68 4.57
C SER A 11 -3.68 -7.03 3.18
N VAL A 12 -2.77 -6.09 2.99
CA VAL A 12 -2.51 -5.49 1.66
C VAL A 12 -1.99 -6.55 0.70
N MET A 13 -1.01 -7.35 1.11
CA MET A 13 -0.49 -8.43 0.28
C MET A 13 -1.56 -9.47 -0.08
N ALA A 14 -2.41 -9.84 0.87
CA ALA A 14 -3.52 -10.77 0.64
C ALA A 14 -4.54 -10.21 -0.37
N HIS A 15 -4.82 -8.92 -0.31
CA HIS A 15 -5.66 -8.21 -1.27
C HIS A 15 -5.06 -8.24 -2.68
N GLU A 16 -3.78 -7.89 -2.83
CA GLU A 16 -3.08 -7.90 -4.13
C GLU A 16 -2.98 -9.32 -4.72
N ILE A 17 -2.65 -10.32 -3.88
CA ILE A 17 -2.64 -11.73 -4.30
C ILE A 17 -4.03 -12.16 -4.79
N SER A 18 -5.09 -11.65 -4.15
CA SER A 18 -6.47 -11.97 -4.57
C SER A 18 -6.79 -11.38 -5.94
N HIS A 19 -6.31 -10.17 -6.26
CA HIS A 19 -6.45 -9.61 -7.62
C HIS A 19 -5.79 -10.51 -8.67
N VAL A 20 -4.61 -11.06 -8.39
CA VAL A 20 -3.89 -11.95 -9.31
C VAL A 20 -4.61 -13.30 -9.44
N THR A 21 -4.97 -13.94 -8.31
CA THR A 21 -5.58 -15.27 -8.31
C THR A 21 -6.99 -15.28 -8.92
N GLN A 22 -7.73 -14.19 -8.77
CA GLN A 22 -9.05 -14.00 -9.39
C GLN A 22 -8.94 -13.44 -10.82
N ARG A 23 -7.73 -13.21 -11.33
CA ARG A 23 -7.47 -12.75 -12.70
C ARG A 23 -8.20 -11.44 -13.02
N HIS A 24 -8.30 -10.51 -12.06
CA HIS A 24 -9.08 -9.28 -12.22
C HIS A 24 -8.60 -8.45 -13.42
N LEU A 25 -7.28 -8.33 -13.63
CA LEU A 25 -6.73 -7.62 -14.79
C LEU A 25 -7.14 -8.27 -16.12
N ALA A 26 -7.02 -9.60 -16.21
CA ALA A 26 -7.39 -10.32 -17.43
C ALA A 26 -8.89 -10.19 -17.73
N ARG A 27 -9.73 -10.32 -16.69
CA ARG A 27 -11.19 -10.11 -16.79
C ARG A 27 -11.53 -8.68 -17.23
N ALA A 28 -10.83 -7.67 -16.70
CA ALA A 28 -11.01 -6.28 -17.10
C ALA A 28 -10.66 -6.06 -18.58
N MET A 29 -9.58 -6.67 -19.06
CA MET A 29 -9.20 -6.59 -20.49
C MET A 29 -10.21 -7.31 -21.39
N GLU A 30 -10.70 -8.48 -20.99
CA GLU A 30 -11.74 -9.21 -21.72
C GLU A 30 -13.05 -8.42 -21.78
N ASP A 31 -13.46 -7.81 -20.66
CA ASP A 31 -14.69 -7.01 -20.59
C ASP A 31 -14.59 -5.75 -21.45
N GLN A 32 -13.43 -5.10 -21.44
CA GLN A 32 -13.16 -3.97 -22.33
C GLN A 32 -13.23 -4.37 -23.82
N GLN A 33 -12.68 -5.53 -24.19
CA GLN A 33 -12.76 -6.04 -25.55
C GLN A 33 -14.19 -6.37 -25.98
N ARG A 34 -14.99 -6.93 -25.05
CA ARG A 34 -16.40 -7.27 -25.32
C ARG A 34 -17.29 -6.03 -25.40
N SER A 35 -17.01 -5.00 -24.63
CA SER A 35 -17.80 -3.76 -24.60
C SER A 35 -17.41 -2.78 -25.71
N ALA A 36 -16.21 -2.88 -26.28
CA ALA A 36 -15.74 -2.00 -27.35
C ALA A 36 -16.67 -1.99 -28.58
N PRO A 37 -17.15 -3.13 -29.13
CA PRO A 37 -18.06 -3.12 -30.26
C PRO A 37 -19.37 -2.40 -29.95
N LEU A 38 -19.92 -2.59 -28.75
CA LEU A 38 -21.17 -1.95 -28.33
C LEU A 38 -20.99 -0.42 -28.19
N THR A 39 -19.85 0.01 -27.68
CA THR A 39 -19.50 1.44 -27.59
C THR A 39 -19.39 2.07 -29.00
N TRP A 40 -18.76 1.37 -29.94
CA TRP A 40 -18.68 1.84 -31.34
C TRP A 40 -20.04 1.91 -32.03
N VAL A 41 -20.91 0.89 -31.81
CA VAL A 41 -22.28 0.91 -32.34
C VAL A 41 -23.08 2.06 -31.73
N GLY A 42 -22.96 2.32 -30.45
CA GLY A 42 -23.59 3.46 -29.78
C GLY A 42 -23.08 4.81 -30.29
N ALA A 43 -21.77 4.95 -30.52
CA ALA A 43 -21.17 6.16 -31.09
C ALA A 43 -21.61 6.40 -32.51
N LEU A 44 -21.59 5.37 -33.37
CA LEU A 44 -22.07 5.48 -34.75
C LEU A 44 -23.57 5.80 -34.82
N GLY A 45 -24.38 5.15 -33.96
CA GLY A 45 -25.80 5.45 -33.82
C GLY A 45 -26.05 6.91 -33.40
N SER A 46 -25.22 7.45 -32.50
CA SER A 46 -25.29 8.85 -32.07
C SER A 46 -24.99 9.83 -33.22
N ILE A 47 -24.04 9.50 -34.08
CA ILE A 47 -23.71 10.31 -35.28
C ILE A 47 -24.88 10.31 -36.26
N LEU A 48 -25.50 9.15 -36.53
CA LEU A 48 -26.67 9.06 -37.41
C LEU A 48 -27.85 9.84 -36.83
N LEU A 49 -28.09 9.77 -35.55
CA LEU A 49 -29.10 10.55 -34.84
C LEU A 49 -28.82 12.06 -34.93
N ALA A 50 -27.56 12.48 -34.86
CA ALA A 50 -27.17 13.88 -34.96
C ALA A 50 -27.43 14.46 -36.34
N MET A 51 -27.43 13.65 -37.41
CA MET A 51 -27.83 14.08 -38.76
C MET A 51 -29.33 14.42 -38.86
N ALA A 52 -30.15 13.74 -38.03
CA ALA A 52 -31.60 14.02 -37.99
C ALA A 52 -31.93 15.09 -36.92
N SER A 53 -31.26 15.09 -35.78
CA SER A 53 -31.40 16.05 -34.69
C SER A 53 -30.06 16.17 -33.92
N PRO A 54 -29.37 17.30 -34.00
CA PRO A 54 -28.10 17.49 -33.25
C PRO A 54 -28.24 17.28 -31.75
N GLN A 55 -29.34 17.71 -31.16
CA GLN A 55 -29.58 17.54 -29.69
C GLN A 55 -29.78 16.06 -29.36
N ALA A 56 -30.52 15.28 -30.13
CA ALA A 56 -30.71 13.85 -29.91
C ALA A 56 -29.39 13.06 -30.09
N GLY A 57 -28.57 13.42 -31.08
CA GLY A 57 -27.26 12.83 -31.28
C GLY A 57 -26.30 13.08 -30.11
N MET A 58 -26.24 14.31 -29.60
CA MET A 58 -25.43 14.67 -28.44
C MET A 58 -25.91 13.95 -27.18
N ALA A 59 -27.22 13.86 -26.93
CA ALA A 59 -27.79 13.14 -25.83
C ALA A 59 -27.47 11.64 -25.88
N ALA A 60 -27.57 11.01 -27.03
CA ALA A 60 -27.22 9.60 -27.23
C ALA A 60 -25.72 9.33 -27.03
N LEU A 61 -24.84 10.20 -27.55
CA LEU A 61 -23.40 10.09 -27.35
C LEU A 61 -23.03 10.22 -25.88
N THR A 62 -23.59 11.21 -25.19
CA THR A 62 -23.36 11.41 -23.74
C THR A 62 -23.83 10.19 -22.94
N GLY A 63 -25.02 9.65 -23.28
CA GLY A 63 -25.55 8.44 -22.65
C GLY A 63 -24.67 7.21 -22.87
N THR A 64 -24.14 7.01 -24.08
CA THR A 64 -23.22 5.92 -24.39
C THR A 64 -21.93 6.02 -23.57
N LEU A 65 -21.30 7.19 -23.52
CA LEU A 65 -20.08 7.42 -22.78
C LEU A 65 -20.29 7.29 -21.26
N ALA A 66 -21.41 7.81 -20.73
CA ALA A 66 -21.76 7.68 -19.33
C ALA A 66 -22.03 6.22 -18.93
N GLY A 67 -22.75 5.46 -19.79
CA GLY A 67 -23.00 4.04 -19.57
C GLY A 67 -21.71 3.21 -19.55
N THR A 68 -20.81 3.47 -20.48
CA THR A 68 -19.49 2.79 -20.50
C THR A 68 -18.69 3.11 -19.24
N ARG A 69 -18.62 4.36 -18.81
CA ARG A 69 -17.95 4.77 -17.57
C ARG A 69 -18.56 4.10 -16.33
N GLN A 70 -19.88 4.11 -16.25
CA GLN A 70 -20.58 3.47 -15.13
C GLN A 70 -20.32 1.97 -15.07
N GLY A 71 -20.27 1.29 -16.20
CA GLY A 71 -19.92 -0.12 -16.30
C GLY A 71 -18.52 -0.39 -15.76
N MET A 72 -17.52 0.41 -16.15
CA MET A 72 -16.14 0.28 -15.65
C MET A 72 -16.03 0.51 -14.14
N ILE A 73 -16.72 1.52 -13.61
CA ILE A 73 -16.74 1.80 -12.16
C ILE A 73 -17.34 0.62 -11.40
N SER A 74 -18.49 0.12 -11.84
CA SER A 74 -19.16 -1.02 -11.19
C SER A 74 -18.31 -2.28 -11.22
N PHE A 75 -17.64 -2.56 -12.34
CA PHE A 75 -16.73 -3.70 -12.48
C PHE A 75 -15.53 -3.58 -11.53
N THR A 76 -14.94 -2.40 -11.42
CA THR A 76 -13.82 -2.14 -10.51
C THR A 76 -14.26 -2.34 -9.06
N GLN A 77 -15.41 -1.80 -8.66
CA GLN A 77 -15.94 -1.96 -7.30
C GLN A 77 -16.20 -3.42 -6.92
N GLN A 78 -16.74 -4.22 -7.85
CA GLN A 78 -16.95 -5.66 -7.65
C GLN A 78 -15.64 -6.41 -7.46
N ASN A 79 -14.62 -6.10 -8.27
CA ASN A 79 -13.30 -6.71 -8.16
C ASN A 79 -12.63 -6.36 -6.82
N GLU A 80 -12.77 -5.12 -6.37
CA GLU A 80 -12.24 -4.69 -5.07
C GLU A 80 -12.92 -5.43 -3.91
N GLN A 81 -14.25 -5.56 -3.94
CA GLN A 81 -14.99 -6.32 -2.93
C GLN A 81 -14.63 -7.82 -2.95
N GLU A 82 -14.44 -8.40 -4.14
CA GLU A 82 -13.99 -9.79 -4.28
C GLU A 82 -12.57 -9.96 -3.72
N ALA A 83 -11.65 -9.03 -4.01
CA ALA A 83 -10.29 -9.05 -3.48
C ALA A 83 -10.26 -8.92 -1.96
N ASP A 84 -11.07 -8.04 -1.37
CA ASP A 84 -11.19 -7.92 0.08
C ASP A 84 -11.72 -9.21 0.71
N ARG A 85 -12.80 -9.76 0.15
CA ARG A 85 -13.45 -10.98 0.66
C ARG A 85 -12.51 -12.18 0.66
N ILE A 86 -11.78 -12.37 -0.42
CA ILE A 86 -10.82 -13.48 -0.55
C ILE A 86 -9.59 -13.18 0.28
N GLY A 87 -9.11 -11.94 0.24
CA GLY A 87 -7.95 -11.48 0.99
C GLY A 87 -8.09 -11.69 2.50
N ILE A 88 -9.26 -11.42 3.09
CA ILE A 88 -9.51 -11.70 4.52
C ILE A 88 -9.40 -13.19 4.83
N GLN A 89 -9.87 -14.06 3.94
CA GLN A 89 -9.75 -15.52 4.13
C GLN A 89 -8.29 -15.99 4.01
N VAL A 90 -7.54 -15.43 3.04
CA VAL A 90 -6.11 -15.71 2.88
C VAL A 90 -5.36 -15.24 4.12
N LEU A 91 -5.64 -14.05 4.61
CA LEU A 91 -5.04 -13.47 5.81
C LEU A 91 -5.22 -14.39 7.02
N GLN A 92 -6.46 -14.84 7.29
CA GLN A 92 -6.77 -15.76 8.38
C GLN A 92 -6.06 -17.11 8.24
N ARG A 93 -6.07 -17.71 7.03
CA ARG A 93 -5.41 -19.00 6.77
C ARG A 93 -3.90 -18.92 6.91
N SER A 94 -3.32 -17.75 6.68
CA SER A 94 -1.88 -17.48 6.83
C SER A 94 -1.49 -17.16 8.29
N GLY A 95 -2.43 -17.21 9.24
CA GLY A 95 -2.15 -16.99 10.64
C GLY A 95 -2.05 -15.52 11.06
N PHE A 96 -2.53 -14.60 10.23
CA PHE A 96 -2.62 -13.17 10.55
C PHE A 96 -4.02 -12.79 11.05
N ASP A 97 -4.10 -11.63 11.71
CA ASP A 97 -5.37 -11.14 12.25
C ASP A 97 -6.32 -10.65 11.15
N PRO A 98 -7.51 -11.26 10.98
CA PRO A 98 -8.49 -10.82 10.00
C PRO A 98 -8.96 -9.37 10.20
N GLN A 99 -8.93 -8.86 11.44
CA GLN A 99 -9.30 -7.48 11.77
C GLN A 99 -8.32 -6.45 11.20
N ALA A 100 -7.13 -6.87 10.79
CA ALA A 100 -6.12 -5.99 10.22
C ALA A 100 -6.57 -5.36 8.89
N MET A 101 -7.38 -6.06 8.08
CA MET A 101 -7.88 -5.49 6.83
C MET A 101 -8.87 -4.34 7.05
N PRO A 102 -9.97 -4.49 7.79
CA PRO A 102 -10.87 -3.36 8.02
C PRO A 102 -10.21 -2.20 8.78
N THR A 103 -9.29 -2.46 9.72
CA THR A 103 -8.57 -1.39 10.42
C THR A 103 -7.62 -0.63 9.48
N PHE A 104 -6.99 -1.32 8.54
CA PHE A 104 -6.16 -0.67 7.53
C PHE A 104 -7.00 0.17 6.55
N LEU A 105 -8.13 -0.35 6.08
CA LEU A 105 -9.06 0.39 5.21
C LEU A 105 -9.62 1.64 5.89
N GLU A 106 -10.00 1.53 7.17
CA GLU A 106 -10.45 2.67 7.97
C GLU A 106 -9.39 3.76 8.05
N LYS A 107 -8.15 3.37 8.34
CA LYS A 107 -7.02 4.30 8.38
C LYS A 107 -6.79 5.02 7.05
N LEU A 108 -6.94 4.32 5.92
CA LEU A 108 -6.84 4.93 4.60
C LEU A 108 -7.96 5.95 4.35
N LEU A 109 -9.19 5.64 4.76
CA LEU A 109 -10.33 6.56 4.66
C LEU A 109 -10.13 7.80 5.51
N ASP A 110 -9.68 7.65 6.75
CA ASP A 110 -9.41 8.78 7.64
C ASP A 110 -8.31 9.67 7.08
N GLN A 111 -7.24 9.08 6.55
CA GLN A 111 -6.20 9.87 5.89
C GLN A 111 -6.70 10.59 4.65
N ALA A 112 -7.59 9.98 3.87
CA ALA A 112 -8.19 10.64 2.70
C ALA A 112 -9.08 11.81 3.10
N ARG A 113 -9.80 11.73 4.23
CA ARG A 113 -10.68 12.79 4.73
C ARG A 113 -9.93 13.99 5.28
N TYR A 114 -8.78 13.74 5.94
CA TYR A 114 -8.05 14.79 6.66
C TYR A 114 -6.75 15.23 5.96
N SER A 115 -6.43 14.69 4.81
CA SER A 115 -5.23 15.04 4.04
C SER A 115 -5.60 15.78 2.76
N SER A 116 -4.86 16.83 2.44
CA SER A 116 -4.93 17.50 1.14
C SER A 116 -4.49 16.61 -0.02
N ARG A 117 -3.78 15.52 0.28
CA ARG A 117 -3.36 14.50 -0.69
C ARG A 117 -3.77 13.12 -0.17
N PRO A 118 -4.83 12.52 -0.74
CA PRO A 118 -5.23 11.18 -0.37
C PRO A 118 -4.11 10.17 -0.65
N PRO A 119 -4.06 9.03 0.08
CA PRO A 119 -3.12 7.96 -0.20
C PRO A 119 -3.18 7.50 -1.66
N GLU A 120 -2.03 7.37 -2.31
CA GLU A 120 -1.94 7.00 -3.74
C GLU A 120 -2.63 5.66 -4.05
N ILE A 121 -2.62 4.73 -3.12
CA ILE A 121 -3.32 3.44 -3.25
C ILE A 121 -4.83 3.61 -3.54
N LEU A 122 -5.45 4.68 -3.08
CA LEU A 122 -6.86 4.96 -3.33
C LEU A 122 -7.17 5.42 -4.76
N LEU A 123 -6.14 5.80 -5.53
CA LEU A 123 -6.28 6.14 -6.95
C LEU A 123 -6.54 4.89 -7.80
N THR A 124 -5.93 3.77 -7.43
CA THR A 124 -6.07 2.49 -8.13
C THR A 124 -7.09 1.57 -7.47
N HIS A 125 -7.29 1.71 -6.15
CA HIS A 125 -8.21 0.91 -5.33
C HIS A 125 -9.25 1.81 -4.64
N PRO A 126 -10.32 2.21 -5.35
CA PRO A 126 -11.36 3.06 -4.77
C PRO A 126 -11.97 2.43 -3.53
N LEU A 127 -12.11 3.21 -2.47
CA LEU A 127 -12.59 2.75 -1.18
C LEU A 127 -13.87 3.47 -0.78
N PRO A 128 -15.04 3.07 -1.32
CA PRO A 128 -16.32 3.53 -0.81
C PRO A 128 -16.58 2.96 0.60
N GLU A 129 -17.38 3.64 1.39
CA GLU A 129 -17.71 3.21 2.77
C GLU A 129 -18.32 1.80 2.83
N SER A 130 -19.00 1.38 1.78
CA SER A 130 -19.56 0.02 1.66
C SER A 130 -18.51 -1.09 1.69
N ARG A 131 -17.29 -0.86 1.14
CA ARG A 131 -16.18 -1.82 1.22
C ARG A 131 -15.71 -2.01 2.66
N LEU A 132 -15.53 -0.90 3.39
CA LEU A 132 -15.15 -0.95 4.80
C LEU A 132 -16.20 -1.68 5.63
N ALA A 133 -17.49 -1.39 5.41
CA ALA A 133 -18.60 -2.05 6.12
C ALA A 133 -18.63 -3.57 5.85
N ASP A 134 -18.46 -4.01 4.60
CA ASP A 134 -18.40 -5.44 4.24
C ASP A 134 -17.16 -6.12 4.84
N ALA A 135 -16.00 -5.49 4.77
CA ALA A 135 -14.76 -6.03 5.37
C ALA A 135 -14.89 -6.20 6.89
N ARG A 136 -15.48 -5.22 7.60
CA ARG A 136 -15.75 -5.32 9.05
C ARG A 136 -16.73 -6.45 9.36
N ASN A 137 -17.83 -6.55 8.63
CA ASN A 137 -18.82 -7.60 8.86
C ASN A 137 -18.21 -9.00 8.70
N ARG A 138 -17.36 -9.20 7.70
CA ARG A 138 -16.68 -10.48 7.46
C ARG A 138 -15.63 -10.77 8.53
N ALA A 139 -14.78 -9.81 8.86
CA ALA A 139 -13.76 -9.99 9.88
C ALA A 139 -14.36 -10.29 11.26
N ASN A 140 -15.51 -9.68 11.60
CA ASN A 140 -16.21 -9.93 12.86
C ASN A 140 -16.81 -11.35 12.98
N GLN A 141 -16.97 -12.07 11.86
CA GLN A 141 -17.40 -13.46 11.85
C GLN A 141 -16.23 -14.45 12.03
N MET A 142 -15.00 -13.96 11.99
CA MET A 142 -13.79 -14.76 12.13
C MET A 142 -13.23 -14.63 13.55
N ARG A 143 -12.40 -15.61 13.95
CA ARG A 143 -11.73 -15.55 15.26
C ARG A 143 -10.69 -14.43 15.23
N PRO A 144 -10.73 -13.48 16.18
CA PRO A 144 -9.65 -12.51 16.33
C PRO A 144 -8.34 -13.23 16.68
N MET A 145 -7.24 -12.75 16.13
CA MET A 145 -5.91 -13.30 16.38
C MET A 145 -4.99 -12.19 16.88
N VAL A 146 -4.30 -12.44 17.99
CA VAL A 146 -3.25 -11.54 18.46
C VAL A 146 -1.93 -11.97 17.84
N VAL A 147 -1.49 -11.24 16.84
CA VAL A 147 -0.24 -11.50 16.12
C VAL A 147 0.76 -10.39 16.43
N GLN A 148 1.89 -10.77 17.01
CA GLN A 148 2.98 -9.83 17.22
C GLN A 148 3.76 -9.66 15.92
N SER A 149 4.02 -8.42 15.52
CA SER A 149 4.87 -8.14 14.38
C SER A 149 6.30 -8.64 14.55
N SER A 150 6.87 -9.18 13.49
CA SER A 150 8.26 -9.65 13.45
C SER A 150 9.25 -8.49 13.54
N GLU A 151 10.50 -8.79 13.87
CA GLU A 151 11.58 -7.81 13.79
C GLU A 151 11.78 -7.31 12.36
N ASP A 152 11.70 -8.21 11.38
CA ASP A 152 11.80 -7.89 9.96
C ASP A 152 10.77 -6.86 9.50
N PHE A 153 9.54 -6.92 10.00
CA PHE A 153 8.53 -5.91 9.70
C PHE A 153 8.98 -4.51 10.16
N TYR A 154 9.49 -4.41 11.39
CA TYR A 154 9.94 -3.12 11.92
C TYR A 154 11.20 -2.60 11.21
N LEU A 155 12.15 -3.47 10.89
CA LEU A 155 13.36 -3.11 10.14
C LEU A 155 13.03 -2.67 8.72
N ALA A 156 12.16 -3.39 8.01
CA ALA A 156 11.69 -3.02 6.68
C ALA A 156 10.96 -1.66 6.69
N LYS A 157 10.11 -1.43 7.68
CA LYS A 157 9.40 -0.17 7.84
C LYS A 157 10.35 0.99 8.14
N ALA A 158 11.33 0.80 9.04
CA ALA A 158 12.36 1.79 9.32
C ALA A 158 13.16 2.15 8.08
N ARG A 159 13.60 1.15 7.29
CA ARG A 159 14.33 1.35 6.04
C ARG A 159 13.50 2.09 4.99
N THR A 160 12.26 1.67 4.80
CA THR A 160 11.34 2.33 3.85
C THR A 160 11.10 3.81 4.20
N LEU A 161 10.92 4.11 5.48
CA LEU A 161 10.72 5.48 5.94
C LEU A 161 12.02 6.31 5.86
N GLY A 162 13.16 5.72 6.13
CA GLY A 162 14.46 6.38 6.04
C GLY A 162 14.81 6.74 4.59
N MET A 163 14.71 5.78 3.67
CA MET A 163 15.16 5.96 2.28
C MET A 163 14.18 6.75 1.40
N TYR A 164 12.86 6.59 1.61
CA TYR A 164 11.83 7.12 0.69
C TYR A 164 10.99 8.25 1.25
N ASN A 165 11.34 8.80 2.41
CA ASN A 165 10.54 9.84 3.07
C ASN A 165 11.17 11.24 2.94
N SER A 166 11.64 11.58 1.76
CA SER A 166 12.20 12.91 1.45
C SER A 166 11.28 14.03 1.94
N GLY A 167 11.75 14.83 2.89
CA GLY A 167 11.05 15.98 3.44
C GLY A 167 10.15 15.73 4.65
N ARG A 168 10.10 14.50 5.20
CA ARG A 168 9.30 14.17 6.41
C ARG A 168 10.15 13.58 7.54
N ASN A 169 11.36 14.06 7.70
CA ASN A 169 12.31 13.55 8.70
C ASN A 169 11.75 13.60 10.12
N GLN A 170 10.92 14.61 10.44
CA GLN A 170 10.31 14.72 11.77
C GLN A 170 9.37 13.55 12.09
N LEU A 171 8.45 13.20 11.19
CA LEU A 171 7.53 12.08 11.40
C LEU A 171 8.26 10.73 11.55
N THR A 172 9.36 10.55 10.84
CA THR A 172 10.20 9.36 10.98
C THR A 172 10.90 9.36 12.32
N SER A 173 11.44 10.49 12.77
CA SER A 173 12.08 10.63 14.08
C SER A 173 11.10 10.38 15.22
N ASP A 174 9.90 10.94 15.16
CA ASP A 174 8.85 10.73 16.17
C ASP A 174 8.47 9.25 16.30
N LEU A 175 8.35 8.54 15.18
CA LEU A 175 8.09 7.10 15.18
C LEU A 175 9.24 6.30 15.80
N LEU A 176 10.49 6.64 15.47
CA LEU A 176 11.67 5.97 16.06
C LEU A 176 11.78 6.26 17.56
N ASP A 177 11.39 7.44 18.02
CA ASP A 177 11.36 7.79 19.44
C ASP A 177 10.26 7.03 20.20
N GLU A 178 9.11 6.80 19.57
CA GLU A 178 8.05 5.92 20.08
C GLU A 178 8.56 4.47 20.19
N TRP A 179 9.17 3.94 19.13
CA TRP A 179 9.68 2.58 19.13
C TRP A 179 10.84 2.35 20.10
N ALA A 180 11.63 3.36 20.38
CA ALA A 180 12.69 3.27 21.39
C ALA A 180 12.16 2.99 22.81
N LYS A 181 10.87 3.29 23.06
CA LYS A 181 10.16 3.01 24.33
C LYS A 181 9.31 1.73 24.26
N GLY A 182 9.25 1.09 23.10
CA GLY A 182 8.45 -0.09 22.84
C GLY A 182 9.12 -1.41 23.27
N ASN A 183 8.69 -2.50 22.63
CA ASN A 183 9.28 -3.82 22.88
C ASN A 183 10.69 -3.94 22.25
N VAL A 184 11.40 -5.05 22.56
CA VAL A 184 12.79 -5.27 22.11
C VAL A 184 12.95 -5.18 20.58
N ARG A 185 12.00 -5.71 19.81
CA ARG A 185 12.03 -5.65 18.34
C ARG A 185 11.92 -4.21 17.83
N GLN A 186 11.02 -3.44 18.44
CA GLN A 186 10.86 -2.01 18.13
C GLN A 186 12.10 -1.21 18.53
N GLN A 187 12.68 -1.47 19.69
CA GLN A 187 13.91 -0.81 20.15
C GLN A 187 15.08 -1.05 19.20
N ARG A 188 15.27 -2.28 18.72
CA ARG A 188 16.30 -2.62 17.73
C ARG A 188 16.04 -1.91 16.39
N ALA A 189 14.80 -1.91 15.94
CA ALA A 189 14.42 -1.21 14.70
C ALA A 189 14.57 0.31 14.82
N ALA A 190 14.31 0.90 15.99
CA ALA A 190 14.58 2.31 16.26
C ALA A 190 16.07 2.62 16.16
N GLN A 191 16.93 1.80 16.75
CA GLN A 191 18.37 1.95 16.66
C GLN A 191 18.88 1.80 15.23
N TYR A 192 18.40 0.80 14.48
CA TYR A 192 18.66 0.63 13.06
C TYR A 192 18.24 1.85 12.24
N GLY A 193 17.02 2.36 12.46
CA GLY A 193 16.50 3.55 11.78
C GLY A 193 17.34 4.81 12.05
N ARG A 194 17.86 4.97 13.28
CA ARG A 194 18.77 6.07 13.64
C ARG A 194 20.12 5.94 12.94
N ALA A 195 20.67 4.72 12.84
CA ALA A 195 21.89 4.49 12.06
C ALA A 195 21.68 4.84 10.58
N LEU A 196 20.53 4.47 10.02
CA LEU A 196 20.15 4.83 8.65
C LEU A 196 20.05 6.35 8.46
N GLN A 197 19.38 7.07 9.39
CA GLN A 197 19.29 8.53 9.36
C GLN A 197 20.67 9.21 9.41
N ALA A 198 21.58 8.71 10.25
CA ALA A 198 22.94 9.21 10.33
C ALA A 198 23.71 9.00 9.01
N MET A 199 23.55 7.82 8.38
CA MET A 199 24.14 7.52 7.07
C MET A 199 23.62 8.47 5.98
N GLU A 200 22.31 8.67 5.89
CA GLU A 200 21.69 9.60 4.94
C GLU A 200 22.12 11.05 5.15
N ALA A 201 22.48 11.42 6.38
CA ALA A 201 23.08 12.71 6.71
C ALA A 201 24.60 12.79 6.47
N ASN A 202 25.19 11.77 5.84
CA ASN A 202 26.64 11.61 5.62
C ASN A 202 27.49 11.55 6.90
N LYS A 203 26.87 11.23 8.04
CA LYS A 203 27.53 11.05 9.34
C LYS A 203 27.93 9.58 9.54
N TYR A 204 28.85 9.11 8.72
CA TYR A 204 29.20 7.68 8.60
C TYR A 204 29.75 7.08 9.90
N ASP A 205 30.57 7.82 10.65
CA ASP A 205 31.12 7.35 11.94
C ASP A 205 30.03 7.20 13.01
N GLU A 206 29.06 8.16 13.06
CA GLU A 206 27.91 8.08 13.94
C GLU A 206 27.02 6.89 13.55
N ALA A 207 26.75 6.71 12.25
CA ALA A 207 25.98 5.59 11.73
C ALA A 207 26.59 4.24 12.12
N ARG A 208 27.91 4.10 11.94
CA ARG A 208 28.66 2.89 12.32
C ARG A 208 28.58 2.62 13.83
N LYS A 209 28.84 3.64 14.65
CA LYS A 209 28.76 3.53 16.11
C LYS A 209 27.36 3.11 16.58
N THR A 210 26.31 3.65 15.95
CA THR A 210 24.93 3.31 16.29
C THR A 210 24.56 1.90 15.86
N LEU A 211 25.09 1.41 14.72
CA LEU A 211 24.81 0.07 14.21
C LEU A 211 25.60 -1.03 14.93
N GLN A 212 26.78 -0.72 15.44
CA GLN A 212 27.72 -1.69 16.03
C GLN A 212 27.09 -2.63 17.08
N PRO A 213 26.30 -2.16 18.06
CA PRO A 213 25.70 -3.04 19.05
C PRO A 213 24.71 -4.06 18.45
N LEU A 214 24.01 -3.68 17.39
CA LEU A 214 23.07 -4.56 16.66
C LEU A 214 23.85 -5.66 15.92
N LEU A 215 24.91 -5.31 15.22
CA LEU A 215 25.80 -6.27 14.55
C LEU A 215 26.49 -7.22 15.55
N ALA A 216 26.89 -6.71 16.71
CA ALA A 216 27.50 -7.54 17.74
C ALA A 216 26.51 -8.57 18.33
N ALA A 217 25.23 -8.19 18.45
CA ALA A 217 24.17 -9.06 18.96
C ALA A 217 23.71 -10.10 17.92
N ASP A 218 23.66 -9.74 16.64
CA ASP A 218 23.24 -10.60 15.53
C ASP A 218 24.13 -10.34 14.28
N PRO A 219 25.31 -10.98 14.22
CA PRO A 219 26.30 -10.74 13.16
C PRO A 219 25.87 -11.18 11.77
N ASN A 220 24.86 -12.03 11.66
CA ASN A 220 24.35 -12.58 10.40
C ASN A 220 23.05 -11.95 9.93
N ASN A 221 22.56 -10.93 10.62
CA ASN A 221 21.33 -10.26 10.26
C ASN A 221 21.48 -9.52 8.92
N PRO A 222 20.70 -9.87 7.90
CA PRO A 222 20.86 -9.31 6.57
C PRO A 222 20.61 -7.80 6.52
N TRP A 223 19.71 -7.27 7.34
CA TRP A 223 19.43 -5.83 7.42
C TRP A 223 20.62 -5.05 7.95
N TYR A 224 21.28 -5.58 8.98
CA TYR A 224 22.44 -4.92 9.59
C TYR A 224 23.67 -4.99 8.70
N LEU A 225 23.90 -6.13 8.03
CA LEU A 225 25.00 -6.30 7.09
C LEU A 225 24.86 -5.40 5.86
N ASP A 226 23.65 -5.28 5.33
CA ASP A 226 23.35 -4.43 4.20
C ASP A 226 23.60 -2.94 4.56
N LEU A 227 23.10 -2.48 5.71
CA LEU A 227 23.35 -1.11 6.17
C LEU A 227 24.82 -0.85 6.45
N ALA A 228 25.56 -1.79 7.04
CA ALA A 228 26.98 -1.67 7.26
C ALA A 228 27.76 -1.50 5.93
N THR A 229 27.36 -2.26 4.91
CA THR A 229 27.93 -2.15 3.57
C THR A 229 27.64 -0.78 2.94
N ASP A 230 26.42 -0.28 3.07
CA ASP A 230 26.04 1.05 2.57
C ASP A 230 26.85 2.16 3.25
N ILE A 231 27.07 2.06 4.57
CA ILE A 231 27.90 3.00 5.35
C ILE A 231 29.35 2.98 4.84
N ASP A 232 29.93 1.79 4.63
CA ASP A 232 31.31 1.64 4.15
C ASP A 232 31.49 2.20 2.74
N LEU A 233 30.53 1.96 1.86
CA LEU A 233 30.55 2.49 0.49
C LEU A 233 30.40 4.02 0.47
N GLY A 234 29.52 4.56 1.31
CA GLY A 234 29.30 6.01 1.44
C GLY A 234 30.57 6.72 1.93
N GLN A 235 31.22 6.18 2.97
CA GLN A 235 32.45 6.74 3.53
C GLN A 235 33.62 6.74 2.52
N LYS A 236 33.78 5.65 1.73
CA LYS A 236 34.82 5.59 0.68
C LYS A 236 34.58 6.59 -0.45
N LYS A 237 33.32 6.89 -0.79
CA LYS A 237 33.02 7.91 -1.80
C LYS A 237 33.33 9.32 -1.29
N SER A 238 33.03 9.61 -0.03
CA SER A 238 33.32 10.89 0.60
C SER A 238 34.81 11.18 0.60
N HIS A 239 35.68 10.23 0.98
CA HIS A 239 37.14 10.38 0.97
C HIS A 239 37.80 10.48 -0.42
N ARG A 240 37.06 10.25 -1.51
CA ARG A 240 37.57 10.42 -2.89
C ARG A 240 37.21 11.78 -3.48
N CYS A 241 36.35 12.53 -2.84
CA CYS A 241 35.88 13.85 -3.28
C CYS A 241 36.59 15.00 -2.51
N ASP A 242 37.36 14.66 -1.47
CA ASP A 242 38.30 15.55 -0.76
C ASP A 242 39.72 15.39 -1.31
#